data_29f6e656e3bed6e37173e3405b1d9520
#
_entry.id   29f6e656e3bed6e37173e3405b1d9520
#
_cell.length_a   1.000
_cell.length_b   1.000
_cell.length_c   1.000
_cell.angle_alpha   90.00
_cell.angle_beta   90.00
_cell.angle_gamma   90.00
#
_symmetry.space_group_name_H-M   'P 1'
#
loop_
_entity.id
_entity.type
_entity.pdbx_description
1 polymer ?
#
loop_
_entity_poly.entity_id
_entity_poly.type
_entity_poly.pdbx_seq_one_letter_code
_entity_poly.pdbx_strand_id
1 'polypeptide(L)'
;MKRTHTFLFVLYFVLVGLSAQSIALGQRLDSLGTAKAKSPSVTLPMREGSLRLAVFGDAGRGSKDQYDLGRVMADYRQAFAFDWVLLTGDNIYGNDSPADMKNKFELPYKSMLDAGVKFYGSLGNHDTSNQRLYAPFNMNGEEYYRIERNGVSFYALNSNYLDKKQLDWFTAELAKDPNAWRVAFFHHPPYSSGGRHGSDDEVRAVLHPLFVKSGIDVVFNGHDHFYERVKPQDGITYFVAGAAGKIRKGDLKEGSTITAAGFDADLSFMIVEFVGDDMHFQAISKAGNTVDSGVIKRRD
;
A
#
# COMPACT_ATOMS: atom_id res chain seq x y z
N MET A 1 -28.48 -31.79 70.91
CA MET A 1 -28.24 -30.36 70.57
C MET A 1 -26.73 -30.16 70.49
N LYS A 2 -26.13 -30.17 69.29
CA LYS A 2 -24.80 -29.68 68.95
C LYS A 2 -24.44 -30.10 67.51
N ARG A 3 -24.91 -29.44 66.51
CA ARG A 3 -24.44 -29.55 65.11
C ARG A 3 -24.98 -28.34 64.30
N THR A 4 -24.38 -27.15 64.39
CA THR A 4 -24.75 -26.04 63.51
C THR A 4 -23.70 -24.93 63.37
N HIS A 5 -22.41 -25.19 63.65
CA HIS A 5 -21.42 -24.11 63.48
C HIS A 5 -20.25 -24.36 62.50
N THR A 6 -20.19 -25.53 61.85
CA THR A 6 -19.01 -25.85 60.99
C THR A 6 -19.20 -25.54 59.52
N PHE A 7 -20.41 -25.22 59.04
CA PHE A 7 -20.66 -24.97 57.61
C PHE A 7 -20.47 -23.52 57.17
N LEU A 8 -20.49 -22.55 58.10
CA LEU A 8 -20.40 -21.13 57.74
C LEU A 8 -18.96 -20.65 57.46
N PHE A 9 -17.95 -21.29 58.07
CA PHE A 9 -16.54 -20.92 57.90
C PHE A 9 -15.95 -21.39 56.56
N VAL A 10 -16.39 -22.49 56.00
CA VAL A 10 -15.86 -23.02 54.70
C VAL A 10 -16.35 -22.20 53.54
N LEU A 11 -17.59 -21.67 53.61
CA LEU A 11 -18.15 -20.83 52.53
C LEU A 11 -17.47 -19.44 52.43
N TYR A 12 -17.02 -18.89 53.56
CA TYR A 12 -16.35 -17.58 53.57
C TYR A 12 -14.94 -17.64 52.99
N PHE A 13 -14.20 -18.75 53.21
CA PHE A 13 -12.86 -18.91 52.62
C PHE A 13 -12.89 -19.20 51.11
N VAL A 14 -13.91 -19.88 50.59
CA VAL A 14 -14.05 -20.12 49.14
C VAL A 14 -14.46 -18.84 48.40
N LEU A 15 -15.31 -17.97 48.97
CA LEU A 15 -15.69 -16.70 48.38
C LEU A 15 -14.56 -15.68 48.37
N VAL A 16 -13.71 -15.63 49.39
CA VAL A 16 -12.55 -14.72 49.42
C VAL A 16 -11.44 -15.21 48.47
N GLY A 17 -11.27 -16.54 48.31
CA GLY A 17 -10.31 -17.11 47.35
C GLY A 17 -10.68 -16.82 45.87
N LEU A 18 -11.97 -16.86 45.53
CA LEU A 18 -12.45 -16.57 44.18
C LEU A 18 -12.36 -15.10 43.85
N SER A 19 -12.59 -14.18 44.80
CA SER A 19 -12.45 -12.76 44.59
C SER A 19 -10.98 -12.31 44.38
N ALA A 20 -10.04 -12.92 45.13
CA ALA A 20 -8.64 -12.62 45.01
C ALA A 20 -8.02 -13.13 43.68
N GLN A 21 -8.46 -14.28 43.17
CA GLN A 21 -8.06 -14.82 41.87
C GLN A 21 -8.62 -13.99 40.72
N SER A 22 -9.85 -13.49 40.81
CA SER A 22 -10.45 -12.63 39.81
C SER A 22 -9.78 -11.26 39.73
N ILE A 23 -9.38 -10.68 40.87
CA ILE A 23 -8.64 -9.41 40.92
C ILE A 23 -7.23 -9.62 40.37
N ALA A 24 -6.54 -10.71 40.68
CA ALA A 24 -5.22 -10.99 40.14
C ALA A 24 -5.22 -11.26 38.63
N LEU A 25 -6.30 -11.88 38.09
CA LEU A 25 -6.48 -12.09 36.65
C LEU A 25 -6.79 -10.77 35.94
N GLY A 26 -7.62 -9.90 36.51
CA GLY A 26 -7.88 -8.56 36.00
C GLY A 26 -6.62 -7.70 35.94
N GLN A 27 -5.83 -7.67 37.04
CA GLN A 27 -4.55 -6.94 37.07
C GLN A 27 -3.49 -7.50 36.14
N ARG A 28 -3.52 -8.81 35.82
CA ARG A 28 -2.62 -9.44 34.85
C ARG A 28 -3.02 -9.13 33.40
N LEU A 29 -4.31 -8.96 33.11
CA LEU A 29 -4.80 -8.51 31.79
C LEU A 29 -4.49 -7.03 31.55
N ASP A 30 -4.56 -6.20 32.59
CA ASP A 30 -4.18 -4.78 32.51
C ASP A 30 -2.64 -4.57 32.40
N SER A 31 -1.83 -5.54 32.88
CA SER A 31 -0.37 -5.50 32.75
C SER A 31 0.17 -6.06 31.43
N LEU A 32 -0.69 -6.73 30.62
CA LEU A 32 -0.42 -6.94 29.18
C LEU A 32 -0.68 -5.63 28.46
N GLY A 33 0.14 -4.64 28.77
CA GLY A 33 0.10 -3.33 28.14
C GLY A 33 0.03 -3.50 26.63
N THR A 34 -1.14 -3.27 26.06
CA THR A 34 -1.23 -2.96 24.64
C THR A 34 -0.33 -1.75 24.45
N ALA A 35 0.86 -1.99 23.88
CA ALA A 35 1.73 -0.89 23.49
C ALA A 35 0.82 0.05 22.69
N LYS A 36 0.56 1.25 23.24
CA LYS A 36 -0.35 2.22 22.65
C LYS A 36 0.18 2.47 21.25
N ALA A 37 -0.58 2.09 20.23
CA ALA A 37 -0.17 2.29 18.86
C ALA A 37 0.29 3.74 18.71
N LYS A 38 1.47 3.94 18.13
CA LYS A 38 2.01 5.27 17.91
C LYS A 38 0.99 6.05 17.07
N SER A 39 0.57 7.22 17.53
CA SER A 39 -0.35 8.06 16.75
C SER A 39 0.28 8.35 15.38
N PRO A 40 -0.50 8.29 14.28
CA PRO A 40 -0.01 8.62 12.96
C PRO A 40 0.66 10.00 12.93
N SER A 41 1.86 10.06 12.37
CA SER A 41 2.58 11.32 12.14
C SER A 41 2.55 11.62 10.66
N VAL A 42 1.61 12.48 10.23
CA VAL A 42 1.46 12.90 8.84
C VAL A 42 2.28 14.15 8.60
N THR A 43 3.14 14.13 7.57
CA THR A 43 4.01 15.26 7.19
C THR A 43 3.51 15.99 5.95
N LEU A 44 2.40 15.56 5.36
CA LEU A 44 1.79 16.14 4.17
C LEU A 44 0.98 17.41 4.52
N PRO A 45 0.77 18.33 3.56
CA PRO A 45 0.12 19.63 3.80
C PRO A 45 -1.33 19.56 4.26
N MET A 46 -2.06 18.49 3.90
CA MET A 46 -3.48 18.26 4.18
C MET A 46 -4.37 19.43 3.73
N ARG A 47 -4.13 19.95 2.51
CA ARG A 47 -4.89 21.05 1.93
C ARG A 47 -6.33 20.63 1.67
N GLU A 48 -7.27 21.51 1.95
CA GLU A 48 -8.68 21.30 1.62
C GLU A 48 -8.84 21.18 0.09
N GLY A 49 -9.64 20.20 -0.35
CA GLY A 49 -9.88 19.93 -1.78
C GLY A 49 -8.72 19.27 -2.54
N SER A 50 -7.57 19.01 -1.89
CA SER A 50 -6.47 18.28 -2.51
C SER A 50 -6.85 16.83 -2.81
N LEU A 51 -6.20 16.23 -3.81
CA LEU A 51 -6.31 14.80 -4.08
C LEU A 51 -5.37 14.04 -3.14
N ARG A 52 -5.95 13.13 -2.34
CA ARG A 52 -5.21 12.31 -1.39
C ARG A 52 -5.42 10.84 -1.69
N LEU A 53 -4.34 10.08 -1.71
CA LEU A 53 -4.38 8.65 -2.00
C LEU A 53 -3.30 7.89 -1.23
N ALA A 54 -3.43 6.57 -1.17
CA ALA A 54 -2.36 5.67 -0.76
C ALA A 54 -1.88 4.84 -1.96
N VAL A 55 -0.62 4.37 -1.90
CA VAL A 55 -0.01 3.54 -2.94
C VAL A 55 0.72 2.38 -2.27
N PHE A 56 0.48 1.16 -2.76
CA PHE A 56 1.22 -0.02 -2.36
C PHE A 56 0.99 -1.19 -3.33
N GLY A 57 1.86 -2.19 -3.31
CA GLY A 57 1.74 -3.42 -4.08
C GLY A 57 2.25 -4.63 -3.34
N ASP A 58 2.21 -5.79 -3.99
CA ASP A 58 2.73 -7.07 -3.49
C ASP A 58 2.09 -7.48 -2.15
N ALA A 59 0.80 -7.21 -2.02
CA ALA A 59 0.11 -7.22 -0.73
C ALA A 59 -0.56 -8.55 -0.40
N GLY A 60 -1.17 -9.22 -1.35
CA GLY A 60 -2.15 -10.31 -1.20
C GLY A 60 -1.64 -11.63 -0.62
N ARG A 61 -1.01 -11.63 0.54
CA ARG A 61 -0.45 -12.81 1.22
C ARG A 61 -1.39 -13.46 2.22
N GLY A 62 -2.33 -12.72 2.81
CA GLY A 62 -3.17 -13.16 3.92
C GLY A 62 -2.38 -13.40 5.21
N SER A 63 -1.17 -12.85 5.32
CA SER A 63 -0.29 -13.02 6.48
C SER A 63 -0.67 -12.06 7.61
N LYS A 64 -0.29 -12.43 8.85
CA LYS A 64 -0.44 -11.52 10.00
C LYS A 64 0.17 -10.14 9.74
N ASP A 65 1.33 -10.10 9.09
CA ASP A 65 2.03 -8.85 8.79
C ASP A 65 1.25 -7.95 7.83
N GLN A 66 0.56 -8.52 6.83
CA GLN A 66 -0.34 -7.77 5.95
C GLN A 66 -1.53 -7.19 6.73
N TYR A 67 -2.13 -7.97 7.63
CA TYR A 67 -3.23 -7.49 8.49
C TYR A 67 -2.75 -6.38 9.43
N ASP A 68 -1.55 -6.52 9.98
CA ASP A 68 -0.95 -5.49 10.84
C ASP A 68 -0.72 -4.19 10.07
N LEU A 69 -0.18 -4.28 8.84
CA LEU A 69 -0.01 -3.11 7.97
C LEU A 69 -1.35 -2.48 7.59
N GLY A 70 -2.37 -3.30 7.28
CA GLY A 70 -3.72 -2.83 6.98
C GLY A 70 -4.34 -2.01 8.13
N ARG A 71 -4.07 -2.38 9.39
CA ARG A 71 -4.47 -1.58 10.56
C ARG A 71 -3.73 -0.23 10.60
N VAL A 72 -2.42 -0.24 10.38
CA VAL A 72 -1.63 1.01 10.33
C VAL A 72 -2.12 1.92 9.20
N MET A 73 -2.44 1.38 8.02
CA MET A 73 -3.05 2.15 6.92
C MET A 73 -4.39 2.77 7.33
N ALA A 74 -5.23 2.02 8.05
CA ALA A 74 -6.51 2.50 8.55
C ALA A 74 -6.35 3.64 9.56
N ASP A 75 -5.37 3.54 10.47
CA ASP A 75 -5.04 4.60 11.42
C ASP A 75 -4.55 5.87 10.70
N TYR A 76 -3.66 5.71 9.71
CA TYR A 76 -3.20 6.83 8.88
C TYR A 76 -4.34 7.47 8.08
N ARG A 77 -5.30 6.67 7.59
CA ARG A 77 -6.48 7.21 6.91
C ARG A 77 -7.33 8.10 7.81
N GLN A 78 -7.45 7.78 9.10
CA GLN A 78 -8.16 8.64 10.04
C GLN A 78 -7.49 10.02 10.18
N ALA A 79 -6.16 10.09 10.11
CA ALA A 79 -5.40 11.32 10.20
C ALA A 79 -5.27 12.06 8.85
N PHE A 80 -5.27 11.34 7.73
CA PHE A 80 -4.98 11.85 6.37
C PHE A 80 -6.10 11.56 5.37
N ALA A 81 -7.26 11.26 5.73
CA ALA A 81 -8.53 11.14 4.98
C ALA A 81 -8.40 10.85 3.46
N PHE A 82 -7.51 9.92 3.04
CA PHE A 82 -7.46 9.48 1.64
C PHE A 82 -8.68 8.59 1.32
N ASP A 83 -9.17 8.68 0.10
CA ASP A 83 -10.32 7.90 -0.38
C ASP A 83 -10.02 7.09 -1.65
N TRP A 84 -8.76 7.15 -2.13
CA TRP A 84 -8.24 6.35 -3.23
C TRP A 84 -7.02 5.56 -2.79
N VAL A 85 -6.86 4.36 -3.37
CA VAL A 85 -5.67 3.50 -3.24
C VAL A 85 -5.28 3.03 -4.65
N LEU A 86 -4.00 3.16 -5.00
CA LEU A 86 -3.42 2.54 -6.18
C LEU A 86 -2.70 1.24 -5.74
N LEU A 87 -3.08 0.13 -6.36
CA LEU A 87 -2.42 -1.16 -6.18
C LEU A 87 -1.45 -1.41 -7.35
N THR A 88 -0.18 -1.58 -7.04
CA THR A 88 0.86 -1.75 -8.06
C THR A 88 1.12 -3.21 -8.45
N GLY A 89 0.08 -4.04 -8.40
CA GLY A 89 0.14 -5.46 -8.80
C GLY A 89 0.53 -6.40 -7.68
N ASP A 90 0.52 -7.70 -8.03
CA ASP A 90 0.60 -8.81 -7.09
C ASP A 90 -0.42 -8.65 -5.96
N ASN A 91 -1.67 -8.42 -6.39
CA ASN A 91 -2.79 -8.14 -5.51
C ASN A 91 -3.19 -9.37 -4.69
N ILE A 92 -3.07 -10.58 -5.28
CA ILE A 92 -3.39 -11.87 -4.66
C ILE A 92 -2.34 -12.91 -5.02
N TYR A 93 -1.57 -13.37 -4.05
CA TYR A 93 -0.69 -14.52 -4.24
C TYR A 93 -1.46 -15.83 -4.10
N GLY A 94 -1.42 -16.69 -5.12
CA GLY A 94 -2.09 -18.00 -5.15
C GLY A 94 -3.26 -18.04 -6.10
N ASN A 95 -4.45 -18.41 -5.61
CA ASN A 95 -5.66 -18.55 -6.43
C ASN A 95 -6.60 -17.35 -6.23
N ASP A 96 -7.36 -17.00 -7.27
CA ASP A 96 -8.39 -15.96 -7.19
C ASP A 96 -9.72 -16.52 -6.65
N SER A 97 -9.66 -17.47 -5.71
CA SER A 97 -10.86 -18.00 -5.09
C SER A 97 -11.57 -16.94 -4.26
N PRO A 98 -12.90 -17.03 -4.07
CA PRO A 98 -13.61 -16.12 -3.15
C PRO A 98 -13.02 -16.09 -1.73
N ALA A 99 -12.47 -17.22 -1.27
CA ALA A 99 -11.79 -17.29 0.02
C ALA A 99 -10.47 -16.52 0.02
N ASP A 100 -9.70 -16.58 -1.06
CA ASP A 100 -8.47 -15.81 -1.20
C ASP A 100 -8.75 -14.31 -1.29
N MET A 101 -9.71 -13.89 -2.12
CA MET A 101 -10.15 -12.50 -2.21
C MET A 101 -10.56 -11.97 -0.84
N LYS A 102 -11.36 -12.74 -0.10
CA LYS A 102 -11.79 -12.39 1.26
C LYS A 102 -10.61 -12.27 2.22
N ASN A 103 -9.75 -13.30 2.31
CA ASN A 103 -8.72 -13.38 3.34
C ASN A 103 -7.49 -12.54 3.03
N LYS A 104 -7.19 -12.31 1.75
CA LYS A 104 -5.96 -11.63 1.30
C LYS A 104 -6.20 -10.18 0.88
N PHE A 105 -7.48 -9.77 0.71
CA PHE A 105 -7.83 -8.41 0.35
C PHE A 105 -8.95 -7.82 1.24
N GLU A 106 -10.16 -8.42 1.24
CA GLU A 106 -11.29 -7.79 1.92
C GLU A 106 -11.06 -7.62 3.43
N LEU A 107 -10.60 -8.67 4.10
CA LEU A 107 -10.41 -8.64 5.56
C LEU A 107 -9.23 -7.74 5.99
N PRO A 108 -8.03 -7.80 5.38
CA PRO A 108 -6.94 -6.90 5.74
C PRO A 108 -7.30 -5.41 5.59
N TYR A 109 -8.13 -5.07 4.59
CA TYR A 109 -8.50 -3.68 4.26
C TYR A 109 -9.96 -3.34 4.58
N LYS A 110 -10.62 -4.18 5.39
CA LYS A 110 -12.06 -4.05 5.68
C LYS A 110 -12.48 -2.67 6.15
N SER A 111 -11.75 -2.06 7.07
CA SER A 111 -12.10 -0.74 7.61
C SER A 111 -12.04 0.37 6.54
N MET A 112 -11.14 0.25 5.57
CA MET A 112 -11.05 1.19 4.44
C MET A 112 -12.16 0.92 3.43
N LEU A 113 -12.47 -0.35 3.12
CA LEU A 113 -13.58 -0.73 2.24
C LEU A 113 -14.92 -0.29 2.82
N ASP A 114 -15.17 -0.52 4.10
CA ASP A 114 -16.39 -0.09 4.80
C ASP A 114 -16.54 1.45 4.81
N ALA A 115 -15.43 2.17 4.81
CA ALA A 115 -15.39 3.63 4.72
C ALA A 115 -15.49 4.16 3.27
N GLY A 116 -15.71 3.28 2.29
CA GLY A 116 -15.92 3.65 0.88
C GLY A 116 -14.66 3.99 0.10
N VAL A 117 -13.47 3.66 0.63
CA VAL A 117 -12.20 3.85 -0.11
C VAL A 117 -12.22 3.02 -1.38
N LYS A 118 -11.84 3.62 -2.51
CA LYS A 118 -11.74 2.98 -3.81
C LYS A 118 -10.33 2.46 -4.05
N PHE A 119 -10.22 1.18 -4.38
CA PHE A 119 -8.96 0.55 -4.75
C PHE A 119 -8.92 0.41 -6.28
N TYR A 120 -7.85 0.89 -6.89
CA TYR A 120 -7.63 0.79 -8.33
C TYR A 120 -6.43 -0.13 -8.58
N GLY A 121 -6.70 -1.32 -9.16
CA GLY A 121 -5.70 -2.36 -9.37
C GLY A 121 -4.90 -2.19 -10.65
N SER A 122 -3.63 -2.57 -10.64
CA SER A 122 -2.91 -3.07 -11.81
C SER A 122 -2.59 -4.54 -11.62
N LEU A 123 -2.25 -5.27 -12.68
CA LEU A 123 -1.93 -6.69 -12.60
C LEU A 123 -0.43 -6.91 -12.45
N GLY A 124 -0.04 -7.73 -11.47
CA GLY A 124 1.31 -8.25 -11.33
C GLY A 124 1.48 -9.64 -11.94
N ASN A 125 2.69 -10.18 -11.91
CA ASN A 125 3.00 -11.48 -12.51
C ASN A 125 2.44 -12.68 -11.71
N HIS A 126 1.99 -12.48 -10.47
CA HIS A 126 1.26 -13.47 -9.69
C HIS A 126 -0.26 -13.34 -9.81
N ASP A 127 -0.77 -12.30 -10.44
CA ASP A 127 -2.20 -12.09 -10.62
C ASP A 127 -2.71 -12.78 -11.88
N THR A 128 -3.94 -13.28 -11.84
CA THR A 128 -4.62 -13.72 -13.06
C THR A 128 -5.35 -12.56 -13.73
N SER A 129 -5.50 -12.62 -15.04
CA SER A 129 -6.27 -11.60 -15.77
C SER A 129 -7.75 -11.52 -15.33
N ASN A 130 -8.28 -12.54 -14.65
CA ASN A 130 -9.63 -12.51 -14.09
C ASN A 130 -9.83 -11.49 -12.98
N GLN A 131 -8.76 -11.07 -12.30
CA GLN A 131 -8.84 -10.03 -11.28
C GLN A 131 -9.39 -8.70 -11.82
N ARG A 132 -9.28 -8.43 -13.13
CA ARG A 132 -9.91 -7.26 -13.77
C ARG A 132 -11.43 -7.23 -13.63
N LEU A 133 -12.06 -8.40 -13.39
CA LEU A 133 -13.51 -8.56 -13.19
C LEU A 133 -13.91 -8.42 -11.71
N TYR A 134 -12.96 -8.39 -10.79
CA TYR A 134 -13.24 -8.26 -9.37
C TYR A 134 -13.60 -6.81 -9.02
N ALA A 135 -14.87 -6.57 -8.75
CA ALA A 135 -15.42 -5.23 -8.58
C ALA A 135 -14.66 -4.31 -7.62
N PRO A 136 -14.15 -4.79 -6.46
CA PRO A 136 -13.39 -3.93 -5.55
C PRO A 136 -12.07 -3.39 -6.10
N PHE A 137 -11.50 -3.97 -7.16
CA PHE A 137 -10.29 -3.46 -7.81
C PHE A 137 -10.56 -2.35 -8.83
N ASN A 138 -11.83 -2.03 -9.10
CA ASN A 138 -12.26 -0.95 -9.99
C ASN A 138 -11.57 -0.92 -11.37
N MET A 139 -11.16 -2.09 -11.87
CA MET A 139 -10.56 -2.25 -13.20
C MET A 139 -11.63 -2.29 -14.31
N ASN A 140 -12.89 -2.50 -13.96
CA ASN A 140 -14.06 -2.50 -14.86
C ASN A 140 -13.94 -3.47 -16.05
N GLY A 141 -13.23 -4.59 -15.87
CA GLY A 141 -13.00 -5.59 -16.92
C GLY A 141 -11.79 -5.32 -17.81
N GLU A 142 -11.06 -4.22 -17.60
CA GLU A 142 -9.91 -3.84 -18.40
C GLU A 142 -8.59 -4.21 -17.69
N GLU A 143 -7.58 -4.60 -18.45
CA GLU A 143 -6.23 -4.88 -17.90
C GLU A 143 -5.35 -3.61 -17.85
N TYR A 144 -5.71 -2.60 -18.62
CA TYR A 144 -5.11 -1.27 -18.63
C TYR A 144 -6.21 -0.24 -18.85
N TYR A 145 -6.14 0.88 -18.11
CA TYR A 145 -7.20 1.87 -18.11
C TYR A 145 -6.69 3.21 -17.57
N ARG A 146 -7.48 4.26 -17.80
CA ARG A 146 -7.25 5.61 -17.25
C ARG A 146 -8.34 5.96 -16.26
N ILE A 147 -7.94 6.57 -15.16
CA ILE A 147 -8.82 7.27 -14.24
C ILE A 147 -8.30 8.68 -14.01
N GLU A 148 -9.19 9.58 -13.65
CA GLU A 148 -8.80 10.96 -13.40
C GLU A 148 -9.54 11.56 -12.21
N ARG A 149 -8.88 12.46 -11.50
CA ARG A 149 -9.47 13.24 -10.43
C ARG A 149 -8.65 14.50 -10.14
N ASN A 150 -9.34 15.62 -9.95
CA ASN A 150 -8.74 16.90 -9.53
C ASN A 150 -7.54 17.34 -10.40
N GLY A 151 -7.62 17.14 -11.73
CA GLY A 151 -6.56 17.54 -12.66
C GLY A 151 -5.35 16.59 -12.70
N VAL A 152 -5.48 15.39 -12.13
CA VAL A 152 -4.48 14.31 -12.19
C VAL A 152 -5.03 13.15 -12.98
N SER A 153 -4.31 12.69 -14.00
CA SER A 153 -4.56 11.46 -14.73
C SER A 153 -3.68 10.34 -14.22
N PHE A 154 -4.31 9.19 -13.97
CA PHE A 154 -3.63 7.96 -13.59
C PHE A 154 -3.83 6.91 -14.68
N TYR A 155 -2.74 6.37 -15.17
CA TYR A 155 -2.69 5.32 -16.18
C TYR A 155 -2.28 4.00 -15.53
N ALA A 156 -3.23 3.08 -15.36
CA ALA A 156 -2.94 1.70 -15.03
C ALA A 156 -2.45 0.98 -16.28
N LEU A 157 -1.30 0.32 -16.22
CA LEU A 157 -0.77 -0.47 -17.33
C LEU A 157 -0.59 -1.93 -16.89
N ASN A 158 -0.69 -2.86 -17.85
CA ASN A 158 -0.35 -4.26 -17.65
C ASN A 158 1.07 -4.52 -18.17
N SER A 159 2.05 -4.48 -17.30
CA SER A 159 3.46 -4.71 -17.64
C SER A 159 3.82 -6.19 -17.87
N ASN A 160 2.88 -7.14 -17.64
CA ASN A 160 3.09 -8.53 -18.02
C ASN A 160 3.09 -8.72 -19.54
N TYR A 161 2.35 -7.87 -20.27
CA TYR A 161 2.18 -7.95 -21.73
C TYR A 161 2.07 -6.55 -22.33
N LEU A 162 3.20 -5.97 -22.74
CA LEU A 162 3.24 -4.66 -23.43
C LEU A 162 3.01 -4.87 -24.94
N ASP A 163 1.82 -5.25 -25.31
CA ASP A 163 1.46 -5.44 -26.71
C ASP A 163 1.14 -4.12 -27.43
N LYS A 164 1.11 -4.19 -28.77
CA LYS A 164 0.83 -3.02 -29.60
C LYS A 164 -0.53 -2.37 -29.27
N LYS A 165 -1.54 -3.17 -28.93
CA LYS A 165 -2.89 -2.67 -28.64
C LYS A 165 -2.87 -1.77 -27.39
N GLN A 166 -2.20 -2.20 -26.34
CA GLN A 166 -2.04 -1.39 -25.12
C GLN A 166 -1.26 -0.10 -25.40
N LEU A 167 -0.14 -0.20 -26.15
CA LEU A 167 0.70 0.95 -26.46
C LEU A 167 0.01 1.98 -27.36
N ASP A 168 -0.77 1.53 -28.34
CA ASP A 168 -1.60 2.38 -29.19
C ASP A 168 -2.68 3.09 -28.35
N TRP A 169 -3.39 2.35 -27.49
CA TRP A 169 -4.37 2.91 -26.57
C TRP A 169 -3.74 3.96 -25.63
N PHE A 170 -2.63 3.62 -25.00
CA PHE A 170 -1.94 4.51 -24.07
C PHE A 170 -1.52 5.84 -24.76
N THR A 171 -0.94 5.73 -25.95
CA THR A 171 -0.54 6.90 -26.75
C THR A 171 -1.77 7.77 -27.13
N ALA A 172 -2.87 7.12 -27.50
CA ALA A 172 -4.11 7.82 -27.86
C ALA A 172 -4.77 8.52 -26.66
N GLU A 173 -4.74 7.89 -25.47
CA GLU A 173 -5.26 8.51 -24.24
C GLU A 173 -4.41 9.70 -23.80
N LEU A 174 -3.08 9.58 -23.85
CA LEU A 174 -2.16 10.68 -23.52
C LEU A 174 -2.34 11.89 -24.45
N ALA A 175 -2.61 11.64 -25.75
CA ALA A 175 -2.82 12.73 -26.72
C ALA A 175 -4.10 13.54 -26.45
N LYS A 176 -5.08 12.96 -25.76
CA LYS A 176 -6.36 13.59 -25.40
C LYS A 176 -6.35 14.17 -23.97
N ASP A 177 -5.34 13.85 -23.19
CA ASP A 177 -5.33 14.16 -21.75
C ASP A 177 -5.12 15.67 -21.51
N PRO A 178 -6.12 16.39 -20.97
CA PRO A 178 -6.02 17.80 -20.67
C PRO A 178 -5.38 18.07 -19.30
N ASN A 179 -5.15 17.03 -18.48
CA ASN A 179 -4.69 17.21 -17.12
C ASN A 179 -3.22 17.59 -17.05
N ALA A 180 -2.90 18.39 -16.05
CA ALA A 180 -1.55 18.86 -15.81
C ALA A 180 -0.64 17.73 -15.29
N TRP A 181 -1.14 16.92 -14.36
CA TRP A 181 -0.41 15.79 -13.80
C TRP A 181 -0.70 14.50 -14.54
N ARG A 182 0.33 13.75 -14.91
CA ARG A 182 0.25 12.44 -15.54
C ARG A 182 1.06 11.41 -14.74
N VAL A 183 0.36 10.44 -14.18
CA VAL A 183 0.93 9.40 -13.31
C VAL A 183 0.69 8.04 -13.94
N ALA A 184 1.71 7.20 -14.07
CA ALA A 184 1.54 5.80 -14.45
C ALA A 184 1.71 4.88 -13.22
N PHE A 185 0.98 3.78 -13.15
CA PHE A 185 1.17 2.76 -12.14
C PHE A 185 1.00 1.36 -12.73
N PHE A 186 1.93 0.48 -12.43
CA PHE A 186 1.99 -0.89 -12.95
C PHE A 186 3.04 -1.69 -12.18
N HIS A 187 3.15 -2.98 -12.47
CA HIS A 187 3.90 -3.88 -11.59
C HIS A 187 5.42 -3.82 -11.76
N HIS A 188 5.94 -4.18 -12.95
CA HIS A 188 7.40 -4.36 -13.15
C HIS A 188 8.12 -3.00 -13.25
N PRO A 189 9.11 -2.72 -12.36
CA PRO A 189 9.76 -1.41 -12.31
C PRO A 189 10.76 -1.23 -13.46
N PRO A 190 10.65 -0.16 -14.29
CA PRO A 190 11.68 0.20 -15.26
C PRO A 190 13.02 0.52 -14.59
N TYR A 191 12.97 1.01 -13.37
CA TYR A 191 14.14 1.33 -12.56
C TYR A 191 13.95 0.83 -11.14
N SER A 192 14.87 -0.02 -10.69
CA SER A 192 14.93 -0.56 -9.33
C SER A 192 16.34 -1.01 -9.00
N SER A 193 16.73 -0.86 -7.76
CA SER A 193 18.01 -1.33 -7.23
C SER A 193 17.94 -2.71 -6.59
N GLY A 194 16.87 -3.47 -6.83
CA GLY A 194 16.69 -4.81 -6.31
C GLY A 194 17.82 -5.77 -6.73
N GLY A 195 18.29 -6.55 -5.77
CA GLY A 195 19.31 -7.58 -6.02
C GLY A 195 18.73 -8.79 -6.73
N ARG A 196 17.45 -9.10 -6.45
CA ARG A 196 16.81 -10.30 -6.99
C ARG A 196 16.16 -10.09 -8.36
N HIS A 197 15.39 -9.04 -8.53
CA HIS A 197 14.77 -8.70 -9.81
C HIS A 197 15.43 -7.45 -10.38
N GLY A 198 15.32 -6.32 -9.70
CA GLY A 198 15.90 -5.04 -10.12
C GLY A 198 15.13 -4.42 -11.28
N SER A 199 15.80 -3.55 -12.03
CA SER A 199 15.20 -2.89 -13.19
C SER A 199 14.77 -3.90 -14.25
N ASP A 200 13.53 -3.75 -14.74
CA ASP A 200 13.06 -4.49 -15.93
C ASP A 200 13.47 -3.70 -17.19
N ASP A 201 14.53 -4.19 -17.84
CA ASP A 201 15.13 -3.51 -18.99
C ASP A 201 14.22 -3.55 -20.23
N GLU A 202 13.39 -4.59 -20.38
CA GLU A 202 12.43 -4.70 -21.50
C GLU A 202 11.28 -3.69 -21.30
N VAL A 203 10.70 -3.65 -20.12
CA VAL A 203 9.67 -2.66 -19.77
C VAL A 203 10.24 -1.24 -19.89
N ARG A 204 11.46 -1.01 -19.43
CA ARG A 204 12.14 0.28 -19.56
C ARG A 204 12.33 0.69 -21.01
N ALA A 205 12.83 -0.21 -21.85
CA ALA A 205 13.08 0.07 -23.26
C ALA A 205 11.81 0.47 -24.02
N VAL A 206 10.65 -0.06 -23.63
CA VAL A 206 9.36 0.23 -24.26
C VAL A 206 8.69 1.46 -23.65
N LEU A 207 8.55 1.53 -22.33
CA LEU A 207 7.71 2.54 -21.67
C LEU A 207 8.44 3.84 -21.41
N HIS A 208 9.72 3.82 -21.02
CA HIS A 208 10.41 5.04 -20.61
C HIS A 208 10.48 6.10 -21.74
N PRO A 209 10.83 5.77 -23.00
CA PRO A 209 10.80 6.75 -24.09
C PRO A 209 9.40 7.34 -24.33
N LEU A 210 8.35 6.55 -24.18
CA LEU A 210 6.95 7.02 -24.29
C LEU A 210 6.61 7.97 -23.13
N PHE A 211 7.02 7.66 -21.92
CA PHE A 211 6.79 8.49 -20.74
C PHE A 211 7.49 9.85 -20.87
N VAL A 212 8.75 9.86 -21.32
CA VAL A 212 9.49 11.11 -21.56
C VAL A 212 8.78 11.98 -22.59
N LYS A 213 8.40 11.38 -23.72
CA LYS A 213 7.72 12.08 -24.83
C LYS A 213 6.36 12.64 -24.45
N SER A 214 5.64 11.91 -23.58
CA SER A 214 4.24 12.21 -23.26
C SER A 214 4.08 12.97 -21.94
N GLY A 215 5.16 13.37 -21.29
CA GLY A 215 5.09 14.18 -20.07
C GLY A 215 4.54 13.42 -18.86
N ILE A 216 4.87 12.14 -18.70
CA ILE A 216 4.62 11.43 -17.44
C ILE A 216 5.53 12.04 -16.36
N ASP A 217 4.95 12.38 -15.22
CA ASP A 217 5.67 13.01 -14.10
C ASP A 217 6.19 12.00 -13.10
N VAL A 218 5.35 11.02 -12.76
CA VAL A 218 5.61 10.03 -11.70
C VAL A 218 5.16 8.64 -12.12
N VAL A 219 5.93 7.63 -11.70
CA VAL A 219 5.62 6.22 -11.91
C VAL A 219 5.66 5.49 -10.58
N PHE A 220 4.61 4.71 -10.28
CA PHE A 220 4.55 3.81 -9.14
C PHE A 220 4.59 2.35 -9.59
N ASN A 221 5.49 1.57 -9.00
CA ASN A 221 5.70 0.17 -9.30
C ASN A 221 5.67 -0.71 -8.04
N GLY A 222 5.52 -2.03 -8.23
CA GLY A 222 5.68 -3.08 -7.24
C GLY A 222 6.86 -4.00 -7.54
N HIS A 223 6.62 -5.32 -7.46
CA HIS A 223 7.49 -6.42 -7.86
C HIS A 223 8.72 -6.63 -6.98
N ASP A 224 9.54 -5.64 -6.74
CA ASP A 224 10.59 -5.70 -5.73
C ASP A 224 10.01 -5.39 -4.34
N HIS A 225 10.22 -6.33 -3.41
CA HIS A 225 9.55 -6.34 -2.11
C HIS A 225 10.26 -5.43 -1.10
N PHE A 226 10.38 -4.15 -1.44
CA PHE A 226 10.90 -3.07 -0.60
C PHE A 226 10.28 -1.73 -1.03
N TYR A 227 10.62 -0.67 -0.34
CA TYR A 227 10.38 0.70 -0.78
C TYR A 227 11.65 1.27 -1.40
N GLU A 228 11.53 1.89 -2.56
CA GLU A 228 12.59 2.69 -3.17
C GLU A 228 12.00 3.92 -3.86
N ARG A 229 12.63 5.07 -3.65
CA ARG A 229 12.50 6.22 -4.52
C ARG A 229 13.77 6.34 -5.35
N VAL A 230 13.60 6.24 -6.66
CA VAL A 230 14.68 6.37 -7.64
C VAL A 230 14.96 7.86 -7.86
N LYS A 231 16.23 8.23 -8.05
CA LYS A 231 16.60 9.57 -8.54
C LYS A 231 15.90 9.82 -9.87
N PRO A 232 15.43 11.04 -10.15
CA PRO A 232 14.73 11.31 -11.41
C PRO A 232 15.52 10.83 -12.63
N GLN A 233 14.81 10.13 -13.52
CA GLN A 233 15.32 9.66 -14.81
C GLN A 233 14.63 10.48 -15.90
N ASP A 234 15.38 11.29 -16.65
CA ASP A 234 14.84 12.26 -17.62
C ASP A 234 13.68 13.12 -17.06
N GLY A 235 13.81 13.52 -15.79
CA GLY A 235 12.84 14.32 -15.05
C GLY A 235 11.66 13.55 -14.46
N ILE A 236 11.53 12.24 -14.72
CA ILE A 236 10.47 11.39 -14.18
C ILE A 236 10.93 10.77 -12.86
N THR A 237 10.10 10.84 -11.82
CA THR A 237 10.37 10.16 -10.54
C THR A 237 9.69 8.79 -10.51
N TYR A 238 10.47 7.75 -10.24
CA TYR A 238 10.01 6.37 -10.11
C TYR A 238 10.01 5.95 -8.63
N PHE A 239 8.95 5.27 -8.22
CA PHE A 239 8.84 4.67 -6.90
C PHE A 239 8.59 3.16 -7.03
N VAL A 240 9.31 2.38 -6.24
CA VAL A 240 8.97 0.97 -5.97
C VAL A 240 8.27 0.94 -4.61
N ALA A 241 7.04 0.45 -4.57
CA ALA A 241 6.18 0.36 -3.38
C ALA A 241 5.67 -1.07 -3.17
N GLY A 242 6.54 -2.07 -3.37
CA GLY A 242 6.20 -3.49 -3.41
C GLY A 242 6.33 -4.21 -2.06
N ALA A 243 6.25 -3.52 -0.94
CA ALA A 243 6.49 -4.11 0.38
C ALA A 243 5.25 -4.19 1.27
N ALA A 244 4.02 -4.38 0.72
CA ALA A 244 2.82 -4.35 1.56
C ALA A 244 2.40 -5.72 2.12
N GLY A 245 2.88 -6.83 1.56
CA GLY A 245 2.55 -8.18 2.06
C GLY A 245 3.77 -9.07 2.28
N LYS A 246 4.88 -8.70 1.68
CA LYS A 246 6.15 -9.44 1.77
C LYS A 246 7.32 -8.48 1.73
N ILE A 247 8.34 -8.75 2.50
CA ILE A 247 9.61 -8.02 2.51
C ILE A 247 10.76 -8.94 2.12
N ARG A 248 11.75 -8.39 1.42
CA ARG A 248 13.04 -9.03 1.17
C ARG A 248 14.13 -8.15 1.78
N LYS A 249 14.50 -8.47 3.02
CA LYS A 249 15.54 -7.74 3.75
C LYS A 249 16.89 -7.95 3.09
N GLY A 250 17.64 -6.85 2.88
CA GLY A 250 18.96 -6.88 2.24
C GLY A 250 18.92 -7.05 0.71
N ASP A 251 17.73 -6.91 0.09
CA ASP A 251 17.59 -7.01 -1.37
C ASP A 251 17.88 -5.68 -2.08
N LEU A 252 17.72 -4.57 -1.39
CA LEU A 252 18.11 -3.26 -1.90
C LEU A 252 19.63 -3.14 -1.95
N LYS A 253 20.20 -2.97 -3.14
CA LYS A 253 21.67 -2.91 -3.32
C LYS A 253 22.27 -1.69 -2.65
N GLU A 254 23.20 -1.92 -1.72
CA GLU A 254 23.99 -0.84 -1.13
C GLU A 254 24.83 -0.13 -2.21
N GLY A 255 24.97 1.20 -2.08
CA GLY A 255 25.77 2.00 -3.01
C GLY A 255 25.15 2.16 -4.42
N SER A 256 23.89 1.81 -4.61
CA SER A 256 23.19 2.03 -5.86
C SER A 256 23.28 3.50 -6.30
N THR A 257 23.66 3.74 -7.55
CA THR A 257 23.78 5.09 -8.12
C THR A 257 22.45 5.72 -8.46
N ILE A 258 21.37 4.92 -8.61
CA ILE A 258 20.04 5.38 -8.97
C ILE A 258 19.13 5.59 -7.76
N THR A 259 19.38 4.99 -6.60
CA THR A 259 18.56 5.13 -5.40
C THR A 259 18.71 6.54 -4.79
N ALA A 260 17.59 7.21 -4.56
CA ALA A 260 17.53 8.44 -3.78
C ALA A 260 17.20 8.16 -2.30
N ALA A 261 16.27 7.23 -2.05
CA ALA A 261 15.93 6.71 -0.73
C ALA A 261 15.44 5.26 -0.87
N GLY A 262 15.69 4.41 0.12
CA GLY A 262 15.27 3.03 0.10
C GLY A 262 15.04 2.47 1.51
N PHE A 263 14.13 1.48 1.62
CA PHE A 263 13.79 0.84 2.87
C PHE A 263 13.33 -0.61 2.64
N ASP A 264 14.09 -1.56 3.15
CA ASP A 264 13.81 -3.00 3.06
C ASP A 264 13.85 -3.72 4.42
N ALA A 265 13.69 -2.96 5.51
CA ALA A 265 13.75 -3.52 6.86
C ALA A 265 12.40 -4.03 7.38
N ASP A 266 11.26 -3.48 6.91
CA ASP A 266 9.91 -3.85 7.31
C ASP A 266 8.91 -3.56 6.18
N LEU A 267 7.68 -4.07 6.30
CA LEU A 267 6.60 -3.71 5.38
C LEU A 267 6.33 -2.21 5.38
N SER A 268 5.86 -1.70 4.24
CA SER A 268 5.60 -0.27 4.07
C SER A 268 4.51 0.01 3.03
N PHE A 269 3.98 1.22 3.08
CA PHE A 269 3.07 1.81 2.10
C PHE A 269 3.36 3.30 1.95
N MET A 270 2.78 3.94 0.96
CA MET A 270 2.89 5.38 0.75
C MET A 270 1.54 6.07 0.91
N ILE A 271 1.57 7.33 1.37
CA ILE A 271 0.49 8.30 1.22
C ILE A 271 0.98 9.45 0.36
N VAL A 272 0.07 9.99 -0.46
CA VAL A 272 0.38 10.99 -1.48
C VAL A 272 -0.70 12.06 -1.51
N GLU A 273 -0.29 13.32 -1.66
CA GLU A 273 -1.19 14.46 -1.80
C GLU A 273 -0.74 15.37 -2.96
N PHE A 274 -1.66 15.63 -3.89
CA PHE A 274 -1.44 16.57 -4.99
C PHE A 274 -2.00 17.93 -4.63
N VAL A 275 -1.14 18.96 -4.66
CA VAL A 275 -1.47 20.36 -4.33
C VAL A 275 -0.88 21.27 -5.40
N GLY A 276 -1.67 21.68 -6.39
CA GLY A 276 -1.18 22.46 -7.53
C GLY A 276 -0.08 21.71 -8.31
N ASP A 277 1.08 22.33 -8.45
CA ASP A 277 2.24 21.73 -9.13
C ASP A 277 3.14 20.89 -8.21
N ASP A 278 2.68 20.56 -7.00
CA ASP A 278 3.41 19.78 -6.02
C ASP A 278 2.70 18.44 -5.73
N MET A 279 3.43 17.35 -5.86
CA MET A 279 3.07 16.05 -5.30
C MET A 279 3.88 15.82 -4.02
N HIS A 280 3.21 15.94 -2.87
CA HIS A 280 3.78 15.59 -1.57
C HIS A 280 3.61 14.09 -1.33
N PHE A 281 4.63 13.44 -0.76
CA PHE A 281 4.56 12.02 -0.43
C PHE A 281 5.21 11.71 0.92
N GLN A 282 4.76 10.61 1.51
CA GLN A 282 5.35 10.02 2.71
C GLN A 282 5.25 8.50 2.62
N ALA A 283 6.40 7.83 2.72
CA ALA A 283 6.46 6.38 2.86
C ALA A 283 6.51 6.02 4.35
N ILE A 284 5.73 5.01 4.75
CA ILE A 284 5.46 4.68 6.14
C ILE A 284 5.67 3.19 6.35
N SER A 285 6.50 2.83 7.35
CA SER A 285 6.70 1.42 7.73
C SER A 285 5.50 0.87 8.53
N LYS A 286 5.38 -0.45 8.60
CA LYS A 286 4.41 -1.14 9.47
C LYS A 286 4.50 -0.72 10.95
N ALA A 287 5.68 -0.29 11.39
CA ALA A 287 5.86 0.27 12.73
C ALA A 287 5.33 1.71 12.88
N GLY A 288 4.74 2.30 11.83
CA GLY A 288 4.23 3.67 11.83
C GLY A 288 5.31 4.74 11.79
N ASN A 289 6.53 4.41 11.35
CA ASN A 289 7.60 5.38 11.17
C ASN A 289 7.64 5.88 9.73
N THR A 290 7.88 7.18 9.54
CA THR A 290 8.24 7.74 8.24
C THR A 290 9.63 7.22 7.85
N VAL A 291 9.73 6.60 6.68
CA VAL A 291 10.99 6.06 6.13
C VAL A 291 11.54 6.93 5.01
N ASP A 292 10.65 7.65 4.31
CA ASP A 292 11.00 8.67 3.34
C ASP A 292 9.84 9.67 3.22
N SER A 293 10.12 10.91 2.86
CA SER A 293 9.11 11.91 2.55
C SER A 293 9.71 13.03 1.69
N GLY A 294 8.88 13.72 0.94
CA GLY A 294 9.35 14.81 0.11
C GLY A 294 8.27 15.42 -0.77
N VAL A 295 8.73 16.23 -1.70
CA VAL A 295 7.91 16.90 -2.70
C VAL A 295 8.51 16.67 -4.09
N ILE A 296 7.66 16.22 -5.02
CA ILE A 296 8.00 16.14 -6.44
C ILE A 296 7.31 17.31 -7.13
N LYS A 297 8.06 18.07 -7.91
CA LYS A 297 7.51 19.11 -8.76
C LYS A 297 7.03 18.50 -10.06
N ARG A 298 5.87 18.96 -10.54
CA ARG A 298 5.40 18.63 -11.88
C ARG A 298 6.43 19.08 -12.93
N ARG A 299 6.56 18.31 -13.97
CA ARG A 299 7.39 18.68 -15.12
C ARG A 299 6.72 19.81 -15.90
N ASP A 300 7.54 20.70 -16.48
CA ASP A 300 7.10 21.79 -17.35
C ASP A 300 6.56 21.29 -18.70
#